data_5d15f1ef926a78be3f163f2fec01f285
#
_entry.id   5d15f1ef926a78be3f163f2fec01f285
#
_cell.length_a   1.000
_cell.length_b   1.000
_cell.length_c   1.000
_cell.angle_alpha   90.00
_cell.angle_beta   90.00
_cell.angle_gamma   90.00
#
_symmetry.space_group_name_H-M   'P 1'
#
loop_
_entity.id
_entity.type
_entity.pdbx_description
1 polymer ?
#
loop_
_entity_poly.entity_id
_entity_poly.type
_entity_poly.pdbx_seq_one_letter_code
_entity_poly.pdbx_strand_id
1 'polypeptide(L)'
;MELKKGSVVISKAGRDKGYFLAVTDFTDEVVFVCDGKERPVERPKKKNPLHLAKTRYVLTEEETATNRSLKKALKKISCSEESEVK
;
A
#
# COMPACT_ATOMS: atom_id res chain seq x y z
N MET A 1 9.47 4.80 -11.45
CA MET A 1 8.44 5.13 -10.45
C MET A 1 9.09 5.67 -9.19
N GLU A 2 8.73 6.85 -8.78
CA GLU A 2 9.25 7.43 -7.54
C GLU A 2 8.38 7.01 -6.37
N LEU A 3 8.99 6.29 -5.43
CA LEU A 3 8.30 5.83 -4.24
C LEU A 3 8.97 6.38 -2.99
N LYS A 4 8.21 6.44 -1.92
CA LYS A 4 8.69 6.80 -0.60
C LYS A 4 8.16 5.77 0.38
N LYS A 5 8.82 5.63 1.52
CA LYS A 5 8.27 4.79 2.58
C LYS A 5 6.94 5.43 3.00
N GLY A 6 5.90 4.63 3.04
CA GLY A 6 4.55 5.10 3.31
C GLY A 6 3.73 5.41 2.07
N SER A 7 4.33 5.40 0.88
CA SER A 7 3.57 5.59 -0.37
C SER A 7 2.48 4.53 -0.46
N VAL A 8 1.29 4.96 -0.89
CA VAL A 8 0.18 4.03 -1.11
C VAL A 8 0.14 3.67 -2.58
N VAL A 9 0.07 2.38 -2.86
CA VAL A 9 0.01 1.85 -4.22
C VAL A 9 -1.18 0.92 -4.36
N ILE A 10 -1.61 0.69 -5.59
CA ILE A 10 -2.69 -0.23 -5.90
C ILE A 10 -2.09 -1.43 -6.63
N SER A 11 -2.42 -2.63 -6.18
CA SER A 11 -1.97 -3.83 -6.87
C SER A 11 -2.71 -3.98 -8.19
N LYS A 12 -1.97 -4.25 -9.28
CA LYS A 12 -2.53 -4.43 -10.61
C LYS A 12 -2.61 -5.89 -11.01
N ALA A 13 -2.08 -6.78 -10.21
CA ALA A 13 -2.04 -8.20 -10.56
C ALA A 13 -2.06 -9.08 -9.32
N GLY A 14 -2.44 -10.34 -9.49
CA GLY A 14 -2.45 -11.30 -8.41
C GLY A 14 -3.76 -11.30 -7.63
N ARG A 15 -3.76 -11.98 -6.49
CA ARG A 15 -4.94 -12.10 -5.64
C ARG A 15 -5.40 -10.77 -5.05
N ASP A 16 -4.47 -9.86 -4.84
CA ASP A 16 -4.76 -8.58 -4.24
C ASP A 16 -4.98 -7.47 -5.26
N LYS A 17 -5.28 -7.83 -6.50
CA LYS A 17 -5.58 -6.88 -7.56
C LYS A 17 -6.67 -5.90 -7.13
N GLY A 18 -6.38 -4.62 -7.24
CA GLY A 18 -7.31 -3.57 -6.86
C GLY A 18 -7.22 -3.14 -5.40
N TYR A 19 -6.42 -3.82 -4.60
CA TYR A 19 -6.25 -3.48 -3.19
C TYR A 19 -5.21 -2.38 -3.02
N PHE A 20 -5.46 -1.52 -2.03
CA PHE A 20 -4.49 -0.50 -1.64
C PHE A 20 -3.48 -1.10 -0.67
N LEU A 21 -2.21 -0.82 -0.92
CA LEU A 21 -1.11 -1.33 -0.12
C LEU A 21 -0.17 -0.17 0.23
N ALA A 22 0.51 -0.30 1.36
CA ALA A 22 1.49 0.71 1.77
C ALA A 22 2.90 0.16 1.53
N VAL A 23 3.76 1.02 1.01
CA VAL A 23 5.17 0.67 0.77
C VAL A 23 5.94 0.83 2.07
N THR A 24 6.59 -0.24 2.51
CA THR A 24 7.44 -0.20 3.71
C THR A 24 8.91 -0.02 3.36
N ASP A 25 9.33 -0.54 2.21
CA ASP A 25 10.70 -0.40 1.72
C ASP A 25 10.70 -0.72 0.24
N PHE A 26 11.78 -0.39 -0.44
CA PHE A 26 11.88 -0.67 -1.86
C PHE A 26 13.32 -0.62 -2.34
N THR A 27 13.57 -1.31 -3.45
CA THR A 27 14.81 -1.24 -4.20
C THR A 27 14.46 -0.96 -5.66
N ASP A 28 15.44 -0.88 -6.53
CA ASP A 28 15.18 -0.69 -7.96
C ASP A 28 14.44 -1.86 -8.59
N GLU A 29 14.52 -3.03 -7.97
CA GLU A 29 13.95 -4.25 -8.52
C GLU A 29 12.67 -4.71 -7.83
N VAL A 30 12.51 -4.43 -6.54
CA VAL A 30 11.37 -4.93 -5.77
C VAL A 30 10.82 -3.87 -4.83
N VAL A 31 9.55 -4.02 -4.50
CA VAL A 31 8.86 -3.16 -3.55
C VAL A 31 8.27 -4.04 -2.45
N PHE A 32 8.46 -3.64 -1.20
CA PHE A 32 7.87 -4.35 -0.06
C PHE A 32 6.62 -3.60 0.38
N VAL A 33 5.50 -4.32 0.41
CA VAL A 33 4.19 -3.74 0.69
C VAL A 33 3.48 -4.48 1.81
N CYS A 34 2.60 -3.79 2.50
CA CYS A 34 1.77 -4.38 3.54
C CYS A 34 0.42 -3.66 3.59
N ASP A 35 -0.57 -4.31 4.21
CA ASP A 35 -1.90 -3.73 4.36
C ASP A 35 -2.43 -3.82 5.79
N GLY A 36 -1.67 -4.43 6.69
CA GLY A 36 -2.08 -4.56 8.09
C GLY A 36 -3.06 -5.69 8.35
N LYS A 37 -3.46 -6.43 7.31
CA LYS A 37 -4.41 -7.53 7.44
C LYS A 37 -3.80 -8.84 6.96
N GLU A 38 -3.76 -9.06 5.65
CA GLU A 38 -3.14 -10.26 5.07
C GLU A 38 -1.62 -10.12 4.99
N ARG A 39 -1.15 -8.89 4.87
CA ARG A 39 0.28 -8.58 4.82
C ARG A 39 0.61 -7.67 5.99
N PRO A 40 0.92 -8.24 7.17
CA PRO A 40 1.21 -7.41 8.34
C PRO A 40 2.50 -6.61 8.17
N VAL A 41 2.62 -5.53 8.92
CA VAL A 41 3.80 -4.67 8.84
C VAL A 41 5.08 -5.40 9.19
N GLU A 42 4.98 -6.44 10.02
CA GLU A 42 6.14 -7.26 10.42
C GLU A 42 6.59 -8.20 9.30
N ARG A 43 5.74 -8.46 8.32
CA ARG A 43 6.03 -9.37 7.21
C ARG A 43 5.53 -8.80 5.89
N PRO A 44 6.14 -7.72 5.41
CA PRO A 44 5.70 -7.14 4.14
C PRO A 44 5.93 -8.11 2.99
N LYS A 45 5.08 -8.02 1.99
CA LYS A 45 5.20 -8.86 0.80
C LYS A 45 6.08 -8.18 -0.23
N LYS A 46 6.94 -8.98 -0.86
CA LYS A 46 7.76 -8.51 -1.98
C LYS A 46 6.92 -8.52 -3.26
N LYS A 47 6.92 -7.40 -3.97
CA LYS A 47 6.20 -7.29 -5.23
C LYS A 47 7.04 -6.64 -6.30
N ASN A 48 6.74 -6.99 -7.55
CA ASN A 48 7.37 -6.37 -8.70
C ASN A 48 6.75 -4.97 -8.90
N PRO A 49 7.56 -3.92 -9.03
CA PRO A 49 7.05 -2.56 -9.23
C PRO A 49 6.11 -2.44 -10.42
N LEU A 50 6.31 -3.25 -11.45
CA LEU A 50 5.46 -3.23 -12.65
C LEU A 50 4.03 -3.67 -12.36
N HIS A 51 3.81 -4.36 -11.25
CA HIS A 51 2.48 -4.81 -10.83
C HIS A 51 1.81 -3.83 -9.87
N LEU A 52 2.37 -2.65 -9.70
CA LEU A 52 1.85 -1.65 -8.77
C LEU A 52 1.57 -0.35 -9.49
N ALA A 53 0.49 0.30 -9.12
CA ALA A 53 0.16 1.64 -9.59
C ALA A 53 0.32 2.60 -8.43
N LYS A 54 1.10 3.66 -8.63
CA LYS A 54 1.31 4.66 -7.61
C LYS A 54 0.07 5.54 -7.45
N THR A 55 -0.24 5.91 -6.22
CA THR A 55 -1.30 6.88 -5.94
C THR A 55 -0.67 8.16 -5.39
N ARG A 56 -1.48 9.19 -5.18
CA ARG A 56 -1.02 10.45 -4.60
C ARG A 56 -0.90 10.40 -3.07
N TYR A 57 -1.31 9.32 -2.45
CA TYR A 57 -1.34 9.20 -1.00
C TYR A 57 0.00 8.74 -0.45
N VAL A 58 0.42 9.37 0.65
CA VAL A 58 1.61 8.96 1.39
C VAL A 58 1.24 8.95 2.86
N LEU A 59 1.40 7.80 3.51
CA LEU A 59 1.07 7.64 4.91
C LEU A 59 2.21 8.10 5.80
N THR A 60 1.88 8.53 7.01
CA THR A 60 2.87 8.92 8.00
C THR A 60 3.47 7.68 8.67
N GLU A 61 4.56 7.88 9.41
CA GLU A 61 5.16 6.78 10.17
C GLU A 61 4.17 6.20 11.17
N GLU A 62 3.36 7.07 11.79
CA GLU A 62 2.36 6.61 12.76
C GLU A 62 1.31 5.72 12.10
N GLU A 63 0.90 6.07 10.90
CA GLU A 63 -0.10 5.30 10.17
C GLU A 63 0.41 3.93 9.73
N THR A 64 1.70 3.80 9.53
CA THR A 64 2.32 2.54 9.14
C THR A 64 3.00 1.80 10.29
N ALA A 65 2.95 2.34 11.50
CA ALA A 65 3.65 1.77 12.65
C ALA A 65 3.03 0.46 13.13
N THR A 66 1.71 0.34 13.06
CA THR A 66 1.01 -0.88 13.51
C THR A 66 0.05 -1.36 12.44
N ASN A 67 -0.31 -2.64 12.53
CA ASN A 67 -1.28 -3.22 11.59
C ASN A 67 -2.63 -2.54 11.70
N ARG A 68 -3.05 -2.22 12.90
CA ARG A 68 -4.32 -1.56 13.15
C ARG A 68 -4.39 -0.18 12.51
N SER A 69 -3.35 0.62 12.72
CA SER A 69 -3.27 1.97 12.15
C SER A 69 -3.22 1.92 10.64
N LEU A 70 -2.43 1.01 10.09
CA LEU A 70 -2.28 0.85 8.66
C LEU A 70 -3.59 0.44 8.00
N LYS A 71 -4.24 -0.57 8.54
CA LYS A 71 -5.51 -1.05 8.02
C LYS A 71 -6.56 0.06 8.00
N LYS A 72 -6.63 0.84 9.07
CA LYS A 72 -7.56 1.95 9.18
C LYS A 72 -7.27 3.02 8.15
N ALA A 73 -6.00 3.37 7.97
CA ALA A 73 -5.58 4.39 7.00
C ALA A 73 -5.91 3.96 5.56
N LEU A 74 -5.62 2.72 5.22
CA LEU A 74 -5.89 2.21 3.87
C LEU A 74 -7.38 2.10 3.59
N LYS A 75 -8.17 1.72 4.58
CA LYS A 75 -9.62 1.67 4.44
C LYS A 75 -10.19 3.04 4.15
N LYS A 76 -9.69 4.06 4.83
CA LYS A 76 -10.12 5.43 4.64
C LYS A 76 -9.84 5.91 3.22
N ILE A 77 -8.67 5.60 2.69
CA ILE A 77 -8.28 5.94 1.32
C ILE A 77 -9.17 5.21 0.32
N SER A 78 -9.37 3.92 0.53
CA SER A 78 -10.22 3.10 -0.34
C SER A 78 -11.63 3.64 -0.42
N CYS A 79 -12.19 4.06 0.70
CA CYS A 79 -13.52 4.65 0.73
C CYS A 79 -13.59 5.97 -0.03
N SER A 80 -12.55 6.80 0.10
CA SER A 80 -12.46 8.06 -0.64
C SER A 80 -12.43 7.85 -2.14
N GLU A 81 -11.63 6.88 -2.59
CA GLU A 81 -11.51 6.57 -4.02
C GLU A 81 -12.81 6.05 -4.58
N GLU A 82 -13.52 5.21 -3.83
CA GLU A 82 -14.82 4.71 -4.24
C GLU A 82 -15.83 5.84 -4.42
N SER A 83 -15.77 6.83 -3.54
CA SER A 83 -16.65 7.99 -3.62
C SER A 83 -16.37 8.81 -4.89
N GLU A 84 -15.13 8.91 -5.28
CA GLU A 84 -14.75 9.65 -6.49
C GLU A 84 -15.18 8.96 -7.77
N VAL A 85 -15.24 7.65 -7.77
CA VAL A 85 -15.61 6.86 -8.95
C VAL A 85 -17.07 7.04 -9.31
N LYS A 86 -17.88 7.39 -8.39
CA LYS A 86 -19.29 7.64 -8.62
C LYS A 86 -19.52 9.03 -9.14
#